data_f58b9125731ef81a012334517ce285c7
#
_entry.id   f58b9125731ef81a012334517ce285c7
#
_cell.length_a   1.000
_cell.length_b   1.000
_cell.length_c   1.000
_cell.angle_alpha   90.00
_cell.angle_beta   90.00
_cell.angle_gamma   90.00
#
_symmetry.space_group_name_H-M   'P 1'
#
loop_
_entity.id
_entity.type
_entity.pdbx_description
1 polymer ?
#
loop_
_entity_poly.entity_id
_entity_poly.type
_entity_poly.pdbx_seq_one_letter_code
_entity_poly.pdbx_strand_id
1 'polypeptide(L)'
;SRRGLDMIGVTVEMHNPLDLVIIMLGTNDCKTRYGASASVIARGLDQVIRKARLNASQHFDLLVVSPIHLGHGVGEADFDPEFDERSEVVSRNLANEYRKVALQNHAAFLNAADFASPSTTDREHMDEAGHAALADAIYDKITALEKGLANVI
;
A
#
# COMPACT_ATOMS: atom_id res chain seq x y z
N SER A 1 -10.87 2.97 -16.25
CA SER A 1 -10.80 2.49 -14.88
C SER A 1 -9.49 2.88 -14.22
N ARG A 2 -9.51 3.25 -12.94
CA ARG A 2 -8.30 3.56 -12.16
C ARG A 2 -7.97 2.43 -11.17
N ARG A 3 -8.48 1.23 -11.41
CA ARG A 3 -8.23 0.09 -10.54
C ARG A 3 -6.82 -0.43 -10.74
N GLY A 4 -6.07 -0.60 -9.65
CA GLY A 4 -4.72 -1.17 -9.69
C GLY A 4 -4.68 -2.52 -10.39
N LEU A 5 -5.68 -3.36 -10.17
CA LEU A 5 -5.81 -4.67 -10.83
C LEU A 5 -5.91 -4.58 -12.36
N ASP A 6 -6.55 -3.53 -12.89
CA ASP A 6 -6.68 -3.36 -14.35
C ASP A 6 -5.35 -2.91 -14.98
N MET A 7 -4.58 -2.11 -14.25
CA MET A 7 -3.37 -1.46 -14.77
C MET A 7 -2.10 -2.29 -14.57
N ILE A 8 -2.01 -3.06 -13.48
CA ILE A 8 -0.72 -3.66 -13.05
C ILE A 8 -0.10 -4.57 -14.11
N GLY A 9 -0.91 -5.35 -14.84
CA GLY A 9 -0.39 -6.25 -15.87
C GLY A 9 0.34 -5.50 -16.97
N VAL A 10 -0.33 -4.52 -17.56
CA VAL A 10 0.25 -3.68 -18.64
C VAL A 10 1.45 -2.88 -18.11
N THR A 11 1.36 -2.34 -16.88
CA THR A 11 2.48 -1.59 -16.29
C THR A 11 3.73 -2.45 -16.15
N VAL A 12 3.58 -3.67 -15.62
CA VAL A 12 4.72 -4.61 -15.48
C VAL A 12 5.26 -5.01 -16.86
N GLU A 13 4.39 -5.35 -17.80
CA GLU A 13 4.79 -5.76 -19.15
C GLU A 13 5.60 -4.67 -19.86
N MET A 14 5.19 -3.41 -19.75
CA MET A 14 5.88 -2.26 -20.37
C MET A 14 7.23 -1.93 -19.75
N HIS A 15 7.49 -2.35 -18.51
CA HIS A 15 8.71 -2.01 -17.77
C HIS A 15 9.64 -3.23 -17.53
N ASN A 16 9.31 -4.38 -18.11
CA ASN A 16 10.19 -5.54 -18.02
C ASN A 16 11.58 -5.30 -18.66
N PRO A 17 12.66 -5.90 -18.11
CA PRO A 17 12.70 -6.69 -16.89
C PRO A 17 12.68 -5.81 -15.63
N LEU A 18 12.08 -6.32 -14.53
CA LEU A 18 12.03 -5.62 -13.23
C LEU A 18 12.78 -6.46 -12.18
N ASP A 19 13.59 -5.81 -11.35
CA ASP A 19 14.29 -6.43 -10.22
C ASP A 19 13.47 -6.29 -8.92
N LEU A 20 12.75 -5.18 -8.77
CA LEU A 20 11.92 -4.88 -7.60
C LEU A 20 10.60 -4.23 -8.03
N VAL A 21 9.51 -4.64 -7.39
CA VAL A 21 8.21 -3.97 -7.48
C VAL A 21 7.77 -3.53 -6.08
N ILE A 22 7.40 -2.27 -5.95
CA ILE A 22 6.85 -1.71 -4.71
C ILE A 22 5.36 -1.45 -4.94
N ILE A 23 4.52 -1.99 -4.07
CA ILE A 23 3.06 -1.79 -4.16
C ILE A 23 2.57 -1.10 -2.89
N MET A 24 2.05 0.14 -3.04
CA MET A 24 1.34 0.87 -2.00
C MET A 24 -0.02 1.31 -2.54
N LEU A 25 -1.06 0.58 -2.20
CA LEU A 25 -2.45 0.81 -2.63
C LEU A 25 -3.37 0.55 -1.44
N GLY A 26 -4.61 1.05 -1.48
CA GLY A 26 -5.66 0.67 -0.52
C GLY A 26 -6.40 1.84 0.13
N THR A 27 -5.82 3.03 0.22
CA THR A 27 -6.48 4.20 0.83
C THR A 27 -7.86 4.44 0.21
N ASN A 28 -7.94 4.52 -1.11
CA ASN A 28 -9.19 4.73 -1.83
C ASN A 28 -10.19 3.57 -1.70
N ASP A 29 -9.73 2.36 -1.39
CA ASP A 29 -10.60 1.21 -1.16
C ASP A 29 -11.32 1.30 0.20
N CYS A 30 -10.86 2.18 1.11
CA CYS A 30 -11.53 2.48 2.38
C CYS A 30 -12.78 3.36 2.21
N LYS A 31 -13.04 3.95 1.02
CA LYS A 31 -14.19 4.83 0.78
C LYS A 31 -15.51 4.11 1.03
N THR A 32 -16.46 4.82 1.61
CA THR A 32 -17.79 4.33 2.04
C THR A 32 -18.53 3.58 0.93
N ARG A 33 -18.41 4.05 -0.31
CA ARG A 33 -19.08 3.46 -1.48
C ARG A 33 -18.68 2.02 -1.77
N TYR A 34 -17.52 1.56 -1.28
CA TYR A 34 -17.08 0.17 -1.48
C TYR A 34 -17.51 -0.74 -0.33
N GLY A 35 -17.73 -0.20 0.86
CA GLY A 35 -18.15 -0.96 2.03
C GLY A 35 -17.19 -2.10 2.41
N ALA A 36 -15.93 -2.04 1.94
CA ALA A 36 -14.97 -3.10 2.08
C ALA A 36 -14.35 -3.14 3.46
N SER A 37 -14.10 -4.34 3.98
CA SER A 37 -13.26 -4.53 5.17
C SER A 37 -11.78 -4.59 4.77
N ALA A 38 -10.87 -4.38 5.73
CA ALA A 38 -9.43 -4.49 5.49
C ALA A 38 -9.03 -5.85 4.88
N SER A 39 -9.68 -6.94 5.30
CA SER A 39 -9.43 -8.28 4.74
C SER A 39 -9.90 -8.42 3.28
N VAL A 40 -10.97 -7.73 2.89
CA VAL A 40 -11.43 -7.69 1.49
C VAL A 40 -10.46 -6.91 0.63
N ILE A 41 -9.98 -5.76 1.12
CA ILE A 41 -9.00 -4.92 0.43
C ILE A 41 -7.68 -5.71 0.26
N ALA A 42 -7.24 -6.40 1.30
CA ALA A 42 -6.03 -7.24 1.25
C ALA A 42 -6.13 -8.39 0.23
N ARG A 43 -7.30 -9.00 0.06
CA ARG A 43 -7.52 -9.98 -1.04
C ARG A 43 -7.40 -9.33 -2.42
N GLY A 44 -7.82 -8.07 -2.55
CA GLY A 44 -7.59 -7.30 -3.77
C GLY A 44 -6.11 -7.07 -4.04
N LEU A 45 -5.34 -6.75 -3.02
CA LEU A 45 -3.88 -6.63 -3.11
C LEU A 45 -3.22 -7.94 -3.56
N ASP A 46 -3.62 -9.11 -3.00
CA ASP A 46 -3.10 -10.41 -3.43
C ASP A 46 -3.36 -10.66 -4.92
N GLN A 47 -4.52 -10.28 -5.44
CA GLN A 47 -4.83 -10.38 -6.87
C GLN A 47 -3.92 -9.47 -7.72
N VAL A 48 -3.64 -8.24 -7.25
CA VAL A 48 -2.70 -7.33 -7.93
C VAL A 48 -1.30 -7.93 -7.98
N ILE A 49 -0.81 -8.50 -6.88
CA ILE A 49 0.50 -9.15 -6.81
C ILE A 49 0.57 -10.34 -7.79
N ARG A 50 -0.43 -11.23 -7.77
CA ARG A 50 -0.48 -12.37 -8.68
C ARG A 50 -0.47 -11.94 -10.15
N LYS A 51 -1.24 -10.91 -10.49
CA LYS A 51 -1.28 -10.38 -11.84
C LYS A 51 0.05 -9.72 -12.24
N ALA A 52 0.72 -9.01 -11.33
CA ALA A 52 2.05 -8.47 -11.56
C ALA A 52 3.03 -9.59 -11.95
N ARG A 53 3.07 -10.67 -11.17
CA ARG A 53 3.96 -11.82 -11.41
C ARG A 53 3.67 -12.56 -12.70
N LEU A 54 2.39 -12.68 -13.10
CA LEU A 54 2.00 -13.32 -14.35
C LEU A 54 2.45 -12.55 -15.61
N ASN A 55 2.68 -11.23 -15.49
CA ASN A 55 3.08 -10.37 -16.61
C ASN A 55 4.57 -9.99 -16.56
N ALA A 56 5.30 -10.48 -15.57
CA ALA A 56 6.75 -10.27 -15.47
C ALA A 56 7.50 -11.24 -16.38
N SER A 57 8.57 -10.75 -17.03
CA SER A 57 9.44 -11.58 -17.85
C SER A 57 10.46 -12.39 -17.05
N GLN A 58 10.66 -12.03 -15.78
CA GLN A 58 11.54 -12.70 -14.83
C GLN A 58 11.00 -12.56 -13.40
N HIS A 59 11.62 -13.27 -12.45
CA HIS A 59 11.37 -13.06 -11.04
C HIS A 59 11.80 -11.66 -10.62
N PHE A 60 11.02 -11.02 -9.76
CA PHE A 60 11.34 -9.76 -9.11
C PHE A 60 11.09 -9.85 -7.60
N ASP A 61 11.84 -9.08 -6.82
CA ASP A 61 11.56 -8.88 -5.42
C ASP A 61 10.33 -7.99 -5.24
N LEU A 62 9.59 -8.21 -4.15
CA LEU A 62 8.36 -7.47 -3.87
C LEU A 62 8.41 -6.82 -2.50
N LEU A 63 8.12 -5.52 -2.47
CA LEU A 63 7.85 -4.78 -1.24
C LEU A 63 6.37 -4.36 -1.20
N VAL A 64 5.65 -4.87 -0.24
CA VAL A 64 4.28 -4.44 0.08
C VAL A 64 4.37 -3.32 1.12
N VAL A 65 3.81 -2.16 0.79
CA VAL A 65 3.71 -1.02 1.70
C VAL A 65 2.23 -0.83 2.07
N SER A 66 1.89 -0.96 3.35
CA SER A 66 0.57 -0.55 3.83
C SER A 66 0.50 0.98 3.84
N PRO A 67 -0.58 1.60 3.34
CA PRO A 67 -0.73 3.06 3.37
C PRO A 67 -0.69 3.62 4.79
N ILE A 68 -0.47 4.93 4.90
CA ILE A 68 -0.71 5.67 6.15
C ILE A 68 -2.18 5.54 6.58
N HIS A 69 -2.45 5.79 7.85
CA HIS A 69 -3.82 5.81 8.34
C HIS A 69 -4.56 7.05 7.81
N LEU A 70 -5.86 6.94 7.63
CA LEU A 70 -6.74 8.11 7.49
C LEU A 70 -6.79 8.88 8.81
N GLY A 71 -6.76 10.20 8.72
CA GLY A 71 -6.85 11.09 9.87
C GLY A 71 -8.25 11.11 10.48
N HIS A 72 -8.31 11.40 11.76
CA HIS A 72 -9.60 11.52 12.46
C HIS A 72 -10.45 12.62 11.85
N GLY A 73 -11.72 12.30 11.57
CA GLY A 73 -12.67 13.23 10.96
C GLY A 73 -12.42 13.48 9.47
N VAL A 74 -11.69 12.60 8.77
CA VAL A 74 -11.46 12.72 7.31
C VAL A 74 -12.75 12.83 6.51
N GLY A 75 -13.86 12.25 7.00
CA GLY A 75 -15.17 12.30 6.37
C GLY A 75 -16.04 13.51 6.75
N GLU A 76 -15.53 14.46 7.54
CA GLU A 76 -16.26 15.70 7.85
C GLU A 76 -16.46 16.56 6.59
N ALA A 77 -17.48 17.43 6.61
CA ALA A 77 -17.92 18.20 5.45
C ALA A 77 -16.82 19.07 4.77
N ASP A 78 -15.84 19.49 5.56
CA ASP A 78 -14.73 20.32 5.09
C ASP A 78 -13.57 19.52 4.46
N PHE A 79 -13.66 18.18 4.47
CA PHE A 79 -12.63 17.26 3.97
C PHE A 79 -13.17 16.37 2.84
N ASP A 80 -12.97 15.05 2.89
CA ASP A 80 -13.48 14.14 1.85
C ASP A 80 -14.69 13.32 2.35
N PRO A 81 -15.93 13.70 1.98
CA PRO A 81 -17.16 13.03 2.41
C PRO A 81 -17.32 11.62 1.82
N GLU A 82 -16.41 11.16 0.96
CA GLU A 82 -16.39 9.77 0.52
C GLU A 82 -15.87 8.80 1.60
N PHE A 83 -15.29 9.33 2.70
CA PHE A 83 -14.87 8.57 3.88
C PHE A 83 -15.83 8.78 5.06
N ASP A 84 -15.67 7.98 6.11
CA ASP A 84 -16.38 8.07 7.39
C ASP A 84 -15.52 7.49 8.53
N GLU A 85 -16.07 7.44 9.75
CA GLU A 85 -15.40 6.83 10.90
C GLU A 85 -15.04 5.35 10.68
N ARG A 86 -15.86 4.62 9.93
CA ARG A 86 -15.58 3.23 9.57
C ARG A 86 -14.37 3.16 8.64
N SER A 87 -14.23 4.08 7.70
CA SER A 87 -13.07 4.19 6.83
C SER A 87 -11.76 4.36 7.62
N GLU A 88 -11.78 5.18 8.67
CA GLU A 88 -10.65 5.35 9.59
C GLU A 88 -10.26 4.02 10.25
N VAL A 89 -11.27 3.27 10.77
CA VAL A 89 -11.04 1.96 11.39
C VAL A 89 -10.48 0.96 10.37
N VAL A 90 -11.01 0.93 9.16
CA VAL A 90 -10.54 0.05 8.08
C VAL A 90 -9.09 0.38 7.74
N SER A 91 -8.73 1.66 7.58
CA SER A 91 -7.37 2.09 7.25
C SER A 91 -6.34 1.62 8.30
N ARG A 92 -6.68 1.75 9.59
CA ARG A 92 -5.83 1.28 10.70
C ARG A 92 -5.61 -0.24 10.70
N ASN A 93 -6.54 -1.01 10.16
CA ASN A 93 -6.46 -2.46 10.10
C ASN A 93 -5.75 -2.99 8.83
N LEU A 94 -5.48 -2.15 7.82
CA LEU A 94 -4.83 -2.58 6.58
C LEU A 94 -3.45 -3.20 6.82
N ALA A 95 -2.62 -2.60 7.67
CA ALA A 95 -1.27 -3.07 7.92
C ALA A 95 -1.23 -4.53 8.38
N ASN A 96 -2.12 -4.94 9.28
CA ASN A 96 -2.21 -6.31 9.76
C ASN A 96 -2.58 -7.31 8.67
N GLU A 97 -3.54 -6.95 7.82
CA GLU A 97 -3.97 -7.80 6.71
C GLU A 97 -2.94 -7.85 5.57
N TYR A 98 -2.29 -6.72 5.28
CA TYR A 98 -1.24 -6.64 4.26
C TYR A 98 0.02 -7.41 4.64
N ARG A 99 0.38 -7.42 5.93
CA ARG A 99 1.49 -8.26 6.44
C ARG A 99 1.23 -9.74 6.15
N LYS A 100 -0.01 -10.22 6.32
CA LYS A 100 -0.38 -11.60 5.99
C LYS A 100 -0.22 -11.88 4.49
N VAL A 101 -0.68 -10.95 3.65
CA VAL A 101 -0.53 -11.06 2.19
C VAL A 101 0.94 -11.04 1.77
N ALA A 102 1.74 -10.15 2.36
CA ALA A 102 3.18 -10.10 2.10
C ALA A 102 3.86 -11.44 2.45
N LEU A 103 3.57 -11.99 3.64
CA LEU A 103 4.09 -13.30 4.07
C LEU A 103 3.71 -14.42 3.10
N GLN A 104 2.44 -14.50 2.70
CA GLN A 104 1.94 -15.51 1.77
C GLN A 104 2.57 -15.43 0.38
N ASN A 105 3.03 -14.23 0.00
CA ASN A 105 3.65 -13.96 -1.28
C ASN A 105 5.18 -13.87 -1.23
N HIS A 106 5.81 -14.25 -0.10
CA HIS A 106 7.26 -14.13 0.10
C HIS A 106 7.78 -12.71 -0.21
N ALA A 107 7.01 -11.69 0.17
CA ALA A 107 7.31 -10.29 -0.04
C ALA A 107 7.80 -9.64 1.24
N ALA A 108 8.65 -8.64 1.11
CA ALA A 108 8.97 -7.73 2.21
C ALA A 108 7.74 -6.87 2.55
N PHE A 109 7.66 -6.43 3.79
CA PHE A 109 6.57 -5.59 4.27
C PHE A 109 7.09 -4.34 4.98
N LEU A 110 6.38 -3.21 4.76
CA LEU A 110 6.57 -1.95 5.46
C LEU A 110 5.22 -1.33 5.78
N ASN A 111 5.02 -0.84 7.00
CA ASN A 111 3.84 -0.08 7.36
C ASN A 111 4.17 1.41 7.28
N ALA A 112 3.60 2.13 6.31
CA ALA A 112 3.86 3.56 6.15
C ALA A 112 3.43 4.39 7.37
N ALA A 113 2.40 3.94 8.10
CA ALA A 113 1.92 4.62 9.30
C ALA A 113 2.92 4.62 10.48
N ASP A 114 3.97 3.81 10.43
CA ASP A 114 5.05 3.83 11.44
C ASP A 114 6.02 5.01 11.21
N PHE A 115 5.99 5.63 10.03
CA PHE A 115 6.94 6.66 9.60
C PHE A 115 6.28 8.00 9.24
N ALA A 116 5.04 7.98 8.82
CA ALA A 116 4.31 9.15 8.36
C ALA A 116 2.85 9.14 8.81
N SER A 117 2.29 10.33 8.91
CA SER A 117 0.88 10.56 9.26
C SER A 117 0.21 11.41 8.18
N PRO A 118 -1.13 11.40 8.11
CA PRO A 118 -1.84 12.30 7.21
C PRO A 118 -1.65 13.75 7.64
N SER A 119 -1.61 14.65 6.67
CA SER A 119 -1.56 16.09 6.92
C SER A 119 -2.84 16.59 7.58
N THR A 120 -2.75 17.72 8.26
CA THR A 120 -3.92 18.41 8.80
C THR A 120 -4.75 19.11 7.72
N THR A 121 -4.21 19.23 6.50
CA THR A 121 -4.84 19.92 5.37
C THR A 121 -6.05 19.15 4.84
N ASP A 122 -5.92 17.83 4.70
CA ASP A 122 -6.99 16.98 4.14
C ASP A 122 -7.24 15.70 4.92
N ARG A 123 -6.42 15.40 5.91
CA ARG A 123 -6.51 14.19 6.74
C ARG A 123 -6.40 12.86 5.95
N GLU A 124 -5.92 12.93 4.71
CA GLU A 124 -5.77 11.79 3.81
C GLU A 124 -4.34 11.65 3.29
N HIS A 125 -3.73 12.73 2.79
CA HIS A 125 -2.42 12.72 2.17
C HIS A 125 -1.32 13.15 3.15
N MET A 126 -0.10 12.68 2.91
CA MET A 126 1.10 13.12 3.63
C MET A 126 1.49 14.53 3.22
N ASP A 127 2.06 15.28 4.13
CA ASP A 127 2.81 16.50 3.83
C ASP A 127 4.21 16.18 3.29
N GLU A 128 4.99 17.21 2.99
CA GLU A 128 6.36 17.08 2.47
C GLU A 128 7.27 16.30 3.44
N ALA A 129 7.15 16.55 4.73
CA ALA A 129 7.95 15.87 5.75
C ALA A 129 7.57 14.38 5.84
N GLY A 130 6.29 14.05 5.76
CA GLY A 130 5.79 12.68 5.72
C GLY A 130 6.27 11.91 4.48
N HIS A 131 6.28 12.57 3.32
CA HIS A 131 6.84 11.97 2.10
C HIS A 131 8.33 11.70 2.23
N ALA A 132 9.11 12.62 2.80
CA ALA A 132 10.55 12.44 3.03
C ALA A 132 10.81 11.26 3.99
N ALA A 133 10.11 11.21 5.12
CA ALA A 133 10.27 10.14 6.10
C ALA A 133 9.91 8.76 5.53
N LEU A 134 8.84 8.67 4.75
CA LEU A 134 8.46 7.42 4.09
C LEU A 134 9.47 7.01 3.01
N ALA A 135 10.02 7.98 2.26
CA ALA A 135 11.05 7.70 1.25
C ALA A 135 12.32 7.11 1.90
N ASP A 136 12.77 7.66 3.02
CA ASP A 136 13.91 7.14 3.78
C ASP A 136 13.64 5.72 4.28
N ALA A 137 12.46 5.47 4.84
CA ALA A 137 12.08 4.14 5.32
C ALA A 137 12.02 3.10 4.19
N ILE A 138 11.52 3.46 3.02
CA ILE A 138 11.52 2.60 1.83
C ILE A 138 12.95 2.33 1.36
N TYR A 139 13.80 3.35 1.32
CA TYR A 139 15.21 3.21 0.93
C TYR A 139 15.96 2.25 1.86
N ASP A 140 15.79 2.41 3.17
CA ASP A 140 16.41 1.52 4.15
C ASP A 140 15.92 0.08 4.00
N LYS A 141 14.62 -0.10 3.74
CA LYS A 141 14.04 -1.43 3.51
C LYS A 141 14.60 -2.08 2.25
N ILE A 142 14.73 -1.36 1.15
CA ILE A 142 15.32 -1.84 -0.11
C ILE A 142 16.79 -2.22 0.11
N THR A 143 17.56 -1.37 0.76
CA THR A 143 18.97 -1.62 1.07
C THR A 143 19.15 -2.88 1.93
N ALA A 144 18.23 -3.13 2.86
CA ALA A 144 18.24 -4.34 3.67
C ALA A 144 17.90 -5.60 2.83
N LEU A 145 16.97 -5.49 1.87
CA LEU A 145 16.63 -6.57 0.92
C LEU A 145 17.85 -6.96 0.07
N GLU A 146 18.54 -6.00 -0.53
CA GLU A 146 19.75 -6.22 -1.35
C GLU A 146 20.86 -6.93 -0.58
N LYS A 147 20.98 -6.65 0.73
CA LYS A 147 21.97 -7.31 1.61
C LYS A 147 21.52 -8.69 2.12
N GLY A 148 20.36 -9.19 1.71
CA GLY A 148 19.80 -10.45 2.21
C GLY A 148 19.36 -10.41 3.68
N LEU A 149 19.29 -9.22 4.29
CA LEU A 149 18.95 -8.99 5.68
C LEU A 149 17.44 -8.80 5.92
N ALA A 150 16.66 -8.67 4.87
CA ALA A 150 15.26 -8.24 4.95
C ALA A 150 14.22 -9.37 4.94
N ASN A 151 14.62 -10.61 5.12
CA ASN A 151 13.68 -11.71 5.41
C ASN A 151 13.11 -11.64 6.85
N VAL A 152 13.21 -10.48 7.49
CA VAL A 152 12.58 -10.21 8.79
C VAL A 152 11.29 -9.44 8.54
N ILE A 153 10.21 -10.17 8.60
CA ILE A 153 8.83 -9.65 8.58
C ILE A 153 8.51 -8.97 9.91
#